data_f250113998afe2897498c4b1d60ebdfc
#
_entry.id   f250113998afe2897498c4b1d60ebdfc
#
_cell.length_a   1.000
_cell.length_b   1.000
_cell.length_c   1.000
_cell.angle_alpha   90.00
_cell.angle_beta   90.00
_cell.angle_gamma   90.00
#
_symmetry.space_group_name_H-M   'P 1'
#
loop_
_entity.id
_entity.type
_entity.pdbx_description
1 polymer ?
#
loop_
_entity_poly.entity_id
_entity_poly.type
_entity_poly.pdbx_seq_one_letter_code
_entity_poly.pdbx_strand_id
1 'polypeptide(L)'
;MSADDVYDGPLRAQFEAFLEEHRTALDECLDGLTEEQARRSLVPSRTTLLGLVKHVTVVEKVWFDEAVTCRSRAEIGIPATPDESFVLDDGDTIETVRRAYRAACEASRLATAPLGLDDVLPGNRRGPLPLRWVYLHVLREMAQHCGHADILREQVLAVGR
;
A
#
# COMPACT_ATOMS: atom_id res chain seq x y z
N MET A 1 -16.72 -16.12 -5.74
CA MET A 1 -16.53 -15.63 -7.11
C MET A 1 -15.26 -16.29 -7.63
N SER A 2 -15.33 -17.06 -8.70
CA SER A 2 -14.13 -17.68 -9.27
C SER A 2 -13.27 -16.60 -9.95
N ALA A 3 -11.96 -16.88 -10.17
CA ALA A 3 -11.08 -15.95 -10.87
C ALA A 3 -11.62 -15.56 -12.26
N ASP A 4 -12.35 -16.46 -12.91
CA ASP A 4 -12.95 -16.25 -14.23
C ASP A 4 -14.12 -15.24 -14.21
N ASP A 5 -14.80 -15.07 -13.05
CA ASP A 5 -15.92 -14.13 -12.92
C ASP A 5 -15.49 -12.65 -12.87
N VAL A 6 -14.19 -12.37 -12.71
CA VAL A 6 -13.65 -11.00 -12.61
C VAL A 6 -13.52 -10.35 -13.97
N TYR A 7 -13.21 -11.12 -15.03
CA TYR A 7 -12.93 -10.55 -16.37
C TYR A 7 -14.11 -9.81 -16.97
N ASP A 8 -15.32 -10.34 -16.80
CA ASP A 8 -16.57 -9.78 -17.31
C ASP A 8 -17.47 -9.22 -16.20
N GLY A 9 -16.95 -9.16 -14.97
CA GLY A 9 -17.65 -8.67 -13.81
C GLY A 9 -17.84 -7.16 -13.77
N PRO A 10 -18.57 -6.63 -12.78
CA PRO A 10 -18.71 -5.19 -12.58
C PRO A 10 -17.35 -4.51 -12.42
N LEU A 11 -17.18 -3.31 -12.97
CA LEU A 11 -15.92 -2.56 -12.95
C LEU A 11 -15.33 -2.42 -11.53
N ARG A 12 -16.17 -2.24 -10.52
CA ARG A 12 -15.75 -2.19 -9.13
C ARG A 12 -15.04 -3.49 -8.70
N ALA A 13 -15.63 -4.63 -9.01
CA ALA A 13 -15.06 -5.93 -8.66
C ALA A 13 -13.70 -6.15 -9.36
N GLN A 14 -13.54 -5.65 -10.58
CA GLN A 14 -12.27 -5.68 -11.28
C GLN A 14 -11.20 -4.82 -10.58
N PHE A 15 -11.53 -3.58 -10.18
CA PHE A 15 -10.60 -2.73 -9.41
C PHE A 15 -10.18 -3.37 -8.10
N GLU A 16 -11.16 -3.91 -7.35
CA GLU A 16 -10.90 -4.56 -6.08
C GLU A 16 -10.03 -5.81 -6.24
N ALA A 17 -10.27 -6.62 -7.26
CA ALA A 17 -9.46 -7.81 -7.54
C ALA A 17 -8.00 -7.47 -7.86
N PHE A 18 -7.75 -6.51 -8.75
CA PHE A 18 -6.40 -6.06 -9.06
C PHE A 18 -5.70 -5.44 -7.85
N LEU A 19 -6.43 -4.67 -7.05
CA LEU A 19 -5.87 -4.06 -5.85
C LEU A 19 -5.48 -5.13 -4.81
N GLU A 20 -6.32 -6.15 -4.60
CA GLU A 20 -6.04 -7.27 -3.69
C GLU A 20 -4.84 -8.10 -4.14
N GLU A 21 -4.69 -8.33 -5.44
CA GLU A 21 -3.51 -9.00 -6.01
C GLU A 21 -2.22 -8.26 -5.64
N HIS A 22 -2.18 -6.93 -5.83
CA HIS A 22 -1.03 -6.12 -5.48
C HIS A 22 -0.80 -6.01 -3.96
N ARG A 23 -1.88 -5.93 -3.18
CA ARG A 23 -1.79 -5.95 -1.71
C ARG A 23 -1.15 -7.24 -1.21
N THR A 24 -1.55 -8.37 -1.78
CA THR A 24 -0.97 -9.68 -1.45
C THR A 24 0.51 -9.73 -1.82
N ALA A 25 0.87 -9.33 -3.04
CA ALA A 25 2.26 -9.32 -3.50
C ALA A 25 3.17 -8.45 -2.60
N LEU A 26 2.69 -7.28 -2.17
CA LEU A 26 3.44 -6.39 -1.26
C LEU A 26 3.57 -6.95 0.16
N ASP A 27 2.59 -7.68 0.66
CA ASP A 27 2.71 -8.39 1.93
C ASP A 27 3.73 -9.54 1.83
N GLU A 28 3.66 -10.32 0.76
CA GLU A 28 4.50 -11.50 0.53
C GLU A 28 5.95 -11.15 0.15
N CYS A 29 6.24 -9.91 -0.28
CA CYS A 29 7.60 -9.52 -0.65
C CYS A 29 8.61 -9.64 0.51
N LEU A 30 8.14 -9.70 1.75
CA LEU A 30 8.95 -9.89 2.96
C LEU A 30 9.08 -11.36 3.39
N ASP A 31 8.43 -12.31 2.71
CA ASP A 31 8.43 -13.73 3.11
C ASP A 31 9.83 -14.34 3.06
N GLY A 32 10.18 -15.02 4.16
CA GLY A 32 11.46 -15.73 4.29
C GLY A 32 12.70 -14.84 4.40
N LEU A 33 12.54 -13.52 4.50
CA LEU A 33 13.64 -12.59 4.72
C LEU A 33 13.99 -12.49 6.21
N THR A 34 15.28 -12.26 6.48
CA THR A 34 15.72 -11.80 7.81
C THR A 34 15.46 -10.30 7.96
N GLU A 35 15.44 -9.80 9.20
CA GLU A 35 15.32 -8.36 9.47
C GLU A 35 16.45 -7.55 8.80
N GLU A 36 17.66 -8.08 8.79
CA GLU A 36 18.79 -7.45 8.10
C GLU A 36 18.54 -7.35 6.58
N GLN A 37 18.05 -8.43 5.96
CA GLN A 37 17.75 -8.44 4.54
C GLN A 37 16.64 -7.45 4.19
N ALA A 38 15.57 -7.41 4.99
CA ALA A 38 14.43 -6.51 4.75
C ALA A 38 14.80 -5.02 4.89
N ARG A 39 15.80 -4.71 5.73
CA ARG A 39 16.31 -3.34 5.95
C ARG A 39 17.48 -2.96 5.03
N ARG A 40 17.97 -3.87 4.20
CA ARG A 40 19.16 -3.61 3.38
C ARG A 40 18.92 -2.52 2.36
N SER A 41 19.78 -1.48 2.38
CA SER A 41 19.79 -0.41 1.40
C SER A 41 20.60 -0.84 0.18
N LEU A 42 19.95 -0.93 -0.97
CA LEU A 42 20.57 -1.35 -2.24
C LEU A 42 20.52 -0.27 -3.32
N VAL A 43 19.87 0.84 -3.02
CA VAL A 43 19.70 2.00 -3.91
C VAL A 43 20.04 3.29 -3.16
N PRO A 44 20.38 4.38 -3.87
CA PRO A 44 20.72 5.66 -3.22
C PRO A 44 19.58 6.31 -2.43
N SER A 45 18.33 5.99 -2.78
CA SER A 45 17.14 6.48 -2.06
C SER A 45 16.95 5.74 -0.73
N ARG A 46 15.98 6.18 0.07
CA ARG A 46 15.60 5.53 1.34
C ARG A 46 14.81 4.23 1.17
N THR A 47 14.65 3.76 -0.07
CA THR A 47 13.82 2.60 -0.38
C THR A 47 14.53 1.31 0.00
N THR A 48 13.98 0.62 1.01
CA THR A 48 14.29 -0.76 1.37
C THR A 48 13.01 -1.58 1.24
N LEU A 49 13.07 -2.91 1.25
CA LEU A 49 11.86 -3.74 1.21
C LEU A 49 10.93 -3.44 2.40
N LEU A 50 11.49 -3.36 3.61
CA LEU A 50 10.70 -3.05 4.80
C LEU A 50 10.12 -1.62 4.74
N GLY A 51 10.94 -0.64 4.34
CA GLY A 51 10.52 0.75 4.15
C GLY A 51 9.44 0.91 3.07
N LEU A 52 9.49 0.09 2.03
CA LEU A 52 8.48 0.08 0.97
C LEU A 52 7.11 -0.39 1.49
N VAL A 53 7.06 -1.47 2.28
CA VAL A 53 5.81 -1.94 2.89
C VAL A 53 5.27 -0.92 3.91
N LYS A 54 6.15 -0.26 4.66
CA LYS A 54 5.77 0.87 5.54
C LYS A 54 5.18 2.02 4.72
N HIS A 55 5.80 2.37 3.59
CA HIS A 55 5.30 3.41 2.69
C HIS A 55 3.91 3.09 2.12
N VAL A 56 3.68 1.89 1.60
CA VAL A 56 2.36 1.54 1.04
C VAL A 56 1.27 1.45 2.12
N THR A 57 1.63 1.22 3.38
CA THR A 57 0.71 1.38 4.52
C THR A 57 0.22 2.83 4.64
N VAL A 58 1.13 3.79 4.45
CA VAL A 58 0.78 5.22 4.43
C VAL A 58 -0.07 5.56 3.21
N VAL A 59 0.23 4.98 2.04
CA VAL A 59 -0.59 5.16 0.82
C VAL A 59 -2.04 4.72 1.07
N GLU A 60 -2.27 3.54 1.67
CA GLU A 60 -3.61 3.08 2.04
C GLU A 60 -4.33 4.09 2.94
N LYS A 61 -3.66 4.58 3.97
CA LYS A 61 -4.24 5.55 4.91
C LYS A 61 -4.53 6.92 4.29
N VAL A 62 -3.67 7.40 3.39
CA VAL A 62 -3.89 8.68 2.69
C VAL A 62 -5.10 8.60 1.77
N TRP A 63 -5.22 7.52 1.00
CA TRP A 63 -6.21 7.44 -0.06
C TRP A 63 -7.56 6.87 0.38
N PHE A 64 -7.62 6.15 1.51
CA PHE A 64 -8.86 5.57 2.02
C PHE A 64 -9.26 6.05 3.40
N ASP A 65 -8.35 6.50 4.27
CA ASP A 65 -8.71 7.10 5.56
C ASP A 65 -8.77 8.64 5.47
N GLU A 66 -7.66 9.32 5.18
CA GLU A 66 -7.63 10.79 5.03
C GLU A 66 -8.70 11.26 4.02
N ALA A 67 -8.77 10.61 2.85
CA ALA A 67 -9.70 10.99 1.80
C ALA A 67 -11.17 10.82 2.18
N VAL A 68 -11.53 9.79 2.93
CA VAL A 68 -12.92 9.51 3.34
C VAL A 68 -13.31 10.32 4.57
N THR A 69 -12.43 10.39 5.59
CA THR A 69 -12.78 10.92 6.91
C THR A 69 -12.45 12.40 7.10
N CYS A 70 -11.62 12.97 6.23
CA CYS A 70 -11.07 14.33 6.38
C CYS A 70 -10.24 14.54 7.66
N ARG A 71 -9.82 13.47 8.36
CA ARG A 71 -8.92 13.59 9.50
C ARG A 71 -7.55 14.08 9.05
N SER A 72 -6.89 14.86 9.89
CA SER A 72 -5.52 15.29 9.63
C SER A 72 -4.55 14.10 9.69
N ARG A 73 -3.40 14.23 9.03
CA ARG A 73 -2.34 13.21 9.06
C ARG A 73 -1.83 12.93 10.47
N ALA A 74 -1.79 13.95 11.33
CA ALA A 74 -1.42 13.78 12.73
C ALA A 74 -2.42 12.91 13.50
N GLU A 75 -3.73 13.08 13.25
CA GLU A 75 -4.78 12.25 13.87
C GLU A 75 -4.77 10.81 13.35
N ILE A 76 -4.42 10.61 12.08
CA ILE A 76 -4.27 9.27 11.47
C ILE A 76 -2.96 8.60 11.89
N GLY A 77 -1.99 9.39 12.35
CA GLY A 77 -0.66 8.91 12.73
C GLY A 77 0.22 8.56 11.52
N ILE A 78 0.15 9.38 10.47
CA ILE A 78 0.97 9.22 9.27
C ILE A 78 1.86 10.45 9.03
N PRO A 79 3.03 10.27 8.38
CA PRO A 79 3.97 11.36 8.14
C PRO A 79 3.40 12.42 7.19
N ALA A 80 3.99 13.63 7.26
CA ALA A 80 3.58 14.76 6.46
C ALA A 80 3.95 14.62 4.99
N THR A 81 5.07 13.97 4.69
CA THR A 81 5.62 13.84 3.34
C THR A 81 5.78 12.37 2.93
N PRO A 82 5.73 12.07 1.62
CA PRO A 82 5.99 10.72 1.11
C PRO A 82 7.37 10.18 1.49
N ASP A 83 8.41 11.00 1.46
CA ASP A 83 9.78 10.59 1.76
C ASP A 83 9.94 10.11 3.21
N GLU A 84 9.25 10.75 4.16
CA GLU A 84 9.26 10.35 5.56
C GLU A 84 8.61 8.99 5.79
N SER A 85 7.70 8.56 4.92
CA SER A 85 7.02 7.28 5.04
C SER A 85 7.91 6.05 4.80
N PHE A 86 9.08 6.25 4.17
CA PHE A 86 10.10 5.20 3.97
C PHE A 86 11.07 5.08 5.16
N VAL A 87 11.05 6.03 6.09
CA VAL A 87 11.99 6.04 7.21
C VAL A 87 11.61 4.96 8.22
N LEU A 88 12.58 4.09 8.49
CA LEU A 88 12.46 3.03 9.49
C LEU A 88 13.01 3.52 10.84
N ASP A 89 12.33 3.16 11.90
CA ASP A 89 12.82 3.29 13.27
C ASP A 89 13.16 1.91 13.89
N ASP A 90 13.64 1.92 15.14
CA ASP A 90 14.09 0.69 15.81
C ASP A 90 12.93 -0.27 16.13
N GLY A 91 11.70 0.24 16.20
CA GLY A 91 10.50 -0.55 16.44
C GLY A 91 9.92 -1.21 15.20
N ASP A 92 10.39 -0.82 13.99
CA ASP A 92 9.92 -1.39 12.75
C ASP A 92 10.58 -2.77 12.51
N THR A 93 9.80 -3.81 12.64
CA THR A 93 10.19 -5.18 12.30
C THR A 93 9.33 -5.70 11.16
N ILE A 94 9.73 -6.79 10.52
CA ILE A 94 8.88 -7.47 9.51
C ILE A 94 7.49 -7.73 10.07
N GLU A 95 7.41 -8.22 11.29
CA GLU A 95 6.12 -8.51 11.95
C GLU A 95 5.29 -7.25 12.17
N THR A 96 5.87 -6.19 12.77
CA THR A 96 5.12 -4.97 13.11
C THR A 96 4.66 -4.22 11.87
N VAL A 97 5.49 -4.14 10.84
CA VAL A 97 5.19 -3.47 9.57
C VAL A 97 4.12 -4.24 8.78
N ARG A 98 4.22 -5.57 8.66
CA ARG A 98 3.18 -6.39 8.02
C ARG A 98 1.84 -6.31 8.74
N ARG A 99 1.84 -6.36 10.05
CA ARG A 99 0.62 -6.21 10.85
C ARG A 99 -0.06 -4.85 10.62
N ALA A 100 0.71 -3.77 10.61
CA ALA A 100 0.21 -2.43 10.32
C ALA A 100 -0.34 -2.33 8.89
N TYR A 101 0.35 -2.91 7.92
CA TYR A 101 -0.08 -2.95 6.52
C TYR A 101 -1.41 -3.69 6.35
N ARG A 102 -1.51 -4.90 6.88
CA ARG A 102 -2.75 -5.70 6.84
C ARG A 102 -3.93 -4.98 7.49
N ALA A 103 -3.68 -4.32 8.63
CA ALA A 103 -4.70 -3.53 9.32
C ALA A 103 -5.15 -2.32 8.48
N ALA A 104 -4.23 -1.64 7.79
CA ALA A 104 -4.56 -0.54 6.90
C ALA A 104 -5.39 -1.01 5.69
N CYS A 105 -5.01 -2.13 5.05
CA CYS A 105 -5.78 -2.72 3.95
C CYS A 105 -7.21 -3.09 4.38
N GLU A 106 -7.38 -3.68 5.57
CA GLU A 106 -8.69 -4.01 6.10
C GLU A 106 -9.52 -2.76 6.39
N ALA A 107 -8.92 -1.74 7.00
CA ALA A 107 -9.60 -0.46 7.23
C ALA A 107 -10.04 0.20 5.91
N SER A 108 -9.22 0.11 4.85
CA SER A 108 -9.56 0.62 3.52
C SER A 108 -10.77 -0.10 2.92
N ARG A 109 -10.85 -1.44 3.03
CA ARG A 109 -12.00 -2.23 2.58
C ARG A 109 -13.29 -1.81 3.30
N LEU A 110 -13.21 -1.67 4.62
CA LEU A 110 -14.36 -1.26 5.44
C LEU A 110 -14.81 0.17 5.11
N ALA A 111 -13.87 1.09 4.91
CA ALA A 111 -14.17 2.49 4.57
C ALA A 111 -14.84 2.62 3.20
N THR A 112 -14.47 1.80 2.23
CA THR A 112 -15.01 1.87 0.86
C THR A 112 -16.24 1.00 0.64
N ALA A 113 -16.52 0.02 1.50
CA ALA A 113 -17.63 -0.92 1.34
C ALA A 113 -19.01 -0.24 1.11
N PRO A 114 -19.38 0.83 1.84
CA PRO A 114 -20.68 1.50 1.63
C PRO A 114 -20.72 2.45 0.44
N LEU A 115 -19.57 2.72 -0.22
CA LEU A 115 -19.44 3.76 -1.25
C LEU A 115 -19.65 3.20 -2.65
N GLY A 116 -20.25 3.98 -3.53
CA GLY A 116 -20.30 3.75 -4.97
C GLY A 116 -19.06 4.31 -5.68
N LEU A 117 -18.78 3.86 -6.91
CA LEU A 117 -17.62 4.34 -7.70
C LEU A 117 -17.66 5.85 -7.99
N ASP A 118 -18.85 6.42 -8.06
CA ASP A 118 -19.08 7.85 -8.33
C ASP A 118 -19.17 8.70 -7.06
N ASP A 119 -19.18 8.08 -5.87
CA ASP A 119 -19.18 8.81 -4.60
C ASP A 119 -17.88 9.59 -4.44
N VAL A 120 -18.02 10.83 -3.98
CA VAL A 120 -16.92 11.78 -3.89
C VAL A 120 -16.30 11.73 -2.51
N LEU A 121 -14.98 11.51 -2.46
CA LEU A 121 -14.17 11.55 -1.25
C LEU A 121 -13.65 12.97 -1.03
N PRO A 122 -14.04 13.66 0.06
CA PRO A 122 -13.78 15.09 0.21
C PRO A 122 -12.41 15.43 0.79
N GLY A 123 -11.75 14.49 1.48
CA GLY A 123 -10.57 14.77 2.32
C GLY A 123 -9.23 14.80 1.58
N ASN A 124 -9.19 14.64 0.26
CA ASN A 124 -7.95 14.62 -0.48
C ASN A 124 -7.35 16.01 -0.67
N ARG A 125 -6.02 16.15 -0.56
CA ARG A 125 -5.30 17.42 -0.80
C ARG A 125 -5.45 17.99 -2.21
N ARG A 126 -5.80 17.15 -3.19
CA ARG A 126 -6.07 17.58 -4.58
C ARG A 126 -7.49 18.12 -4.77
N GLY A 127 -8.28 18.13 -3.71
CA GLY A 127 -9.71 18.43 -3.73
C GLY A 127 -10.55 17.14 -3.76
N PRO A 128 -11.88 17.29 -3.84
CA PRO A 128 -12.81 16.17 -3.89
C PRO A 128 -12.56 15.28 -5.12
N LEU A 129 -12.48 13.96 -4.93
CA LEU A 129 -12.23 12.98 -5.97
C LEU A 129 -13.23 11.83 -5.91
N PRO A 130 -13.75 11.32 -7.04
CA PRO A 130 -14.61 10.14 -7.03
C PRO A 130 -13.83 8.87 -6.68
N LEU A 131 -14.48 7.92 -6.01
CA LEU A 131 -13.86 6.67 -5.58
C LEU A 131 -13.18 5.93 -6.73
N ARG A 132 -13.79 5.90 -7.93
CA ARG A 132 -13.17 5.28 -9.12
C ARG A 132 -11.79 5.84 -9.45
N TRP A 133 -11.61 7.16 -9.29
CA TRP A 133 -10.32 7.80 -9.53
C TRP A 133 -9.30 7.40 -8.46
N VAL A 134 -9.73 7.32 -7.21
CA VAL A 134 -8.89 6.88 -6.08
C VAL A 134 -8.44 5.44 -6.30
N TYR A 135 -9.34 4.53 -6.69
CA TYR A 135 -8.96 3.15 -7.02
C TYR A 135 -7.91 3.08 -8.13
N LEU A 136 -8.11 3.80 -9.23
CA LEU A 136 -7.15 3.84 -10.35
C LEU A 136 -5.79 4.39 -9.90
N HIS A 137 -5.79 5.43 -9.07
CA HIS A 137 -4.57 6.03 -8.56
C HIS A 137 -3.82 5.06 -7.64
N VAL A 138 -4.50 4.45 -6.68
CA VAL A 138 -3.89 3.50 -5.74
C VAL A 138 -3.41 2.25 -6.47
N LEU A 139 -4.17 1.75 -7.44
CA LEU A 139 -3.75 0.62 -8.26
C LEU A 139 -2.45 0.91 -9.00
N ARG A 140 -2.31 2.10 -9.59
CA ARG A 140 -1.06 2.54 -10.25
C ARG A 140 0.10 2.60 -9.26
N GLU A 141 -0.11 3.18 -8.06
CA GLU A 141 0.91 3.25 -6.99
C GLU A 141 1.36 1.85 -6.57
N MET A 142 0.40 0.96 -6.27
CA MET A 142 0.70 -0.40 -5.83
C MET A 142 1.41 -1.21 -6.91
N ALA A 143 1.00 -1.13 -8.17
CA ALA A 143 1.66 -1.82 -9.28
C ALA A 143 3.12 -1.37 -9.45
N GLN A 144 3.38 -0.06 -9.35
CA GLN A 144 4.74 0.48 -9.42
C GLN A 144 5.59 -0.02 -8.25
N HIS A 145 5.04 -0.05 -7.05
CA HIS A 145 5.75 -0.51 -5.86
C HIS A 145 5.96 -2.02 -5.83
N CYS A 146 5.06 -2.83 -6.39
CA CYS A 146 5.30 -4.26 -6.62
C CYS A 146 6.54 -4.49 -7.49
N GLY A 147 6.67 -3.77 -8.61
CA GLY A 147 7.86 -3.86 -9.45
C GLY A 147 9.15 -3.46 -8.73
N HIS A 148 9.11 -2.43 -7.89
CA HIS A 148 10.24 -2.06 -7.04
C HIS A 148 10.59 -3.17 -6.03
N ALA A 149 9.57 -3.76 -5.39
CA ALA A 149 9.75 -4.84 -4.42
C ALA A 149 10.36 -6.08 -5.05
N ASP A 150 9.91 -6.46 -6.24
CA ASP A 150 10.43 -7.63 -6.98
C ASP A 150 11.93 -7.50 -7.24
N ILE A 151 12.36 -6.36 -7.79
CA ILE A 151 13.77 -6.10 -8.08
C ILE A 151 14.62 -6.05 -6.81
N LEU A 152 14.14 -5.36 -5.76
CA LEU A 152 14.87 -5.27 -4.49
C LEU A 152 14.99 -6.64 -3.82
N ARG A 153 13.94 -7.46 -3.87
CA ARG A 153 13.97 -8.81 -3.31
C ARG A 153 14.97 -9.71 -4.04
N GLU A 154 14.98 -9.66 -5.37
CA GLU A 154 15.96 -10.38 -6.17
C GLU A 154 17.40 -10.01 -5.77
N GLN A 155 17.69 -8.73 -5.64
CA GLN A 155 19.00 -8.22 -5.25
C GLN A 155 19.37 -8.63 -3.81
N VAL A 156 18.46 -8.51 -2.86
CA VAL A 156 18.71 -8.90 -1.46
C VAL A 156 19.05 -10.38 -1.35
N LEU A 157 18.34 -11.23 -2.08
CA LEU A 157 18.59 -12.68 -2.06
C LEU A 157 19.86 -13.08 -2.80
N ALA A 158 20.34 -12.29 -3.75
CA ALA A 158 21.57 -12.54 -4.49
C ALA A 158 22.83 -12.24 -3.66
N VAL A 159 22.80 -11.29 -2.73
CA VAL A 159 23.97 -10.89 -1.90
C VAL A 159 24.37 -11.97 -0.88
N GLY A 160 23.57 -12.98 -0.64
CA GLY A 160 23.85 -14.09 0.29
C GLY A 160 24.39 -15.36 -0.38
N ARG A 161 24.65 -15.31 -1.69
CA ARG A 161 25.21 -16.44 -2.48
C ARG A 161 26.69 -16.17 -2.88
#